data_3f7c45ac6565fb734980f805ade125f4
#
_entry.id   3f7c45ac6565fb734980f805ade125f4
#
_cell.length_a   1.000
_cell.length_b   1.000
_cell.length_c   1.000
_cell.angle_alpha   90.00
_cell.angle_beta   90.00
_cell.angle_gamma   90.00
#
_symmetry.space_group_name_H-M   'P 1'
#
loop_
_entity.id
_entity.type
_entity.pdbx_description
1 polymer ?
#
loop_
_entity_poly.entity_id
_entity_poly.type
_entity_poly.pdbx_seq_one_letter_code
_entity_poly.pdbx_strand_id
1 'polypeptide(L)'
;MARPRPKVGVFGGVWKNEHGDVTPPPFDIDVFLSQPLTARIATDGPSVRPVWFLWEESAFWVLTGPWTKLFHRVSADPQIALVVDVCDIATGLVRQVIARGRAELVPFDVPRGRRKLVRYLGTDESRWDSRFVRYLHDDPDQRGTVWLRLTPSSLTAHDLSYAATR
;
A
#
# COMPACT_ATOMS: atom_id res chain seq x y z
N MET A 1 -17.18 -22.48 -16.96
CA MET A 1 -17.46 -21.31 -16.12
C MET A 1 -16.75 -21.52 -14.80
N ALA A 2 -15.62 -20.85 -14.55
CA ALA A 2 -14.88 -20.97 -13.28
C ALA A 2 -15.71 -20.31 -12.18
N ARG A 3 -15.92 -21.00 -11.05
CA ARG A 3 -16.58 -20.40 -9.88
C ARG A 3 -15.71 -19.25 -9.37
N PRO A 4 -16.31 -18.06 -9.06
CA PRO A 4 -15.57 -17.00 -8.42
C PRO A 4 -14.95 -17.51 -7.12
N ARG A 5 -13.66 -17.25 -6.91
CA ARG A 5 -12.97 -17.64 -5.67
C ARG A 5 -13.52 -16.80 -4.51
N PRO A 6 -13.63 -17.35 -3.30
CA PRO A 6 -14.22 -16.64 -2.16
C PRO A 6 -13.42 -15.39 -1.81
N LYS A 7 -14.13 -14.34 -1.44
CA LYS A 7 -13.56 -13.14 -0.86
C LYS A 7 -13.13 -13.45 0.57
N VAL A 8 -11.91 -13.12 0.92
CA VAL A 8 -11.32 -13.36 2.24
C VAL A 8 -10.78 -12.07 2.81
N GLY A 9 -11.02 -11.81 4.08
CA GLY A 9 -10.55 -10.61 4.75
C GLY A 9 -10.18 -10.85 6.21
N VAL A 10 -9.38 -9.94 6.76
CA VAL A 10 -9.01 -9.93 8.18
C VAL A 10 -9.98 -9.07 8.96
N PHE A 11 -10.60 -9.69 9.97
CA PHE A 11 -11.45 -9.03 10.95
C PHE A 11 -11.00 -9.48 12.34
N GLY A 12 -10.53 -8.56 13.16
CA GLY A 12 -10.02 -8.91 14.50
C GLY A 12 -8.79 -9.81 14.49
N GLY A 13 -7.90 -9.68 13.50
CA GLY A 13 -6.67 -10.46 13.38
C GLY A 13 -6.82 -11.87 12.80
N VAL A 14 -8.01 -12.27 12.36
CA VAL A 14 -8.28 -13.59 11.79
C VAL A 14 -8.84 -13.45 10.38
N TRP A 15 -8.31 -14.25 9.44
CA TRP A 15 -8.82 -14.32 8.07
C TRP A 15 -10.15 -15.07 8.02
N LYS A 16 -11.16 -14.44 7.40
CA LYS A 16 -12.51 -15.00 7.25
C LYS A 16 -12.98 -14.89 5.81
N ASN A 17 -13.74 -15.88 5.34
CA ASN A 17 -14.47 -15.81 4.08
C ASN A 17 -15.74 -14.93 4.23
N GLU A 18 -16.48 -14.78 3.14
CA GLU A 18 -17.73 -14.00 3.12
C GLU A 18 -18.83 -14.58 4.02
N HIS A 19 -18.71 -15.83 4.47
CA HIS A 19 -19.59 -16.52 5.40
C HIS A 19 -19.11 -16.44 6.85
N GLY A 20 -17.96 -15.81 7.11
CA GLY A 20 -17.39 -15.65 8.45
C GLY A 20 -16.53 -16.82 8.92
N ASP A 21 -16.31 -17.88 8.09
CA ASP A 21 -15.47 -19.00 8.43
C ASP A 21 -13.99 -18.61 8.38
N VAL A 22 -13.19 -19.11 9.31
CA VAL A 22 -11.75 -18.94 9.33
C VAL A 22 -11.12 -19.63 8.12
N THR A 23 -10.39 -18.86 7.31
CA THR A 23 -9.76 -19.38 6.11
C THR A 23 -8.44 -18.65 5.85
N PRO A 24 -7.39 -19.34 5.37
CA PRO A 24 -6.14 -18.67 5.04
C PRO A 24 -6.35 -17.68 3.88
N PRO A 25 -5.49 -16.65 3.78
CA PRO A 25 -5.52 -15.75 2.62
C PRO A 25 -5.23 -16.52 1.34
N PRO A 26 -5.75 -16.04 0.18
CA PRO A 26 -5.61 -16.75 -1.10
C PRO A 26 -4.16 -16.77 -1.64
N PHE A 27 -3.28 -15.97 -1.06
CA PHE A 27 -1.84 -15.90 -1.34
C PHE A 27 -1.13 -15.26 -0.14
N ASP A 28 0.20 -15.33 -0.11
CA ASP A 28 1.02 -14.66 0.90
C ASP A 28 0.96 -13.14 0.71
N ILE A 29 0.28 -12.47 1.65
CA ILE A 29 0.04 -11.03 1.60
C ILE A 29 1.32 -10.24 1.83
N ASP A 30 2.18 -10.67 2.76
CA ASP A 30 3.41 -9.97 3.09
C ASP A 30 4.37 -10.03 1.90
N VAL A 31 4.49 -11.19 1.25
CA VAL A 31 5.25 -11.34 0.00
C VAL A 31 4.66 -10.47 -1.11
N PHE A 32 3.34 -10.45 -1.27
CA PHE A 32 2.70 -9.63 -2.29
C PHE A 32 2.92 -8.13 -2.05
N LEU A 33 2.71 -7.64 -0.83
CA LEU A 33 2.87 -6.24 -0.48
C LEU A 33 4.35 -5.82 -0.35
N SER A 34 5.30 -6.75 -0.32
CA SER A 34 6.73 -6.46 -0.37
C SER A 34 7.22 -6.07 -1.77
N GLN A 35 6.47 -6.34 -2.82
CA GLN A 35 6.84 -6.01 -4.20
C GLN A 35 6.75 -4.49 -4.46
N PRO A 36 7.52 -3.94 -5.44
CA PRO A 36 7.49 -2.52 -5.78
C PRO A 36 6.23 -2.15 -6.58
N LEU A 37 5.07 -2.40 -5.99
CA LEU A 37 3.76 -2.12 -6.58
C LEU A 37 3.30 -0.71 -6.21
N THR A 38 2.32 -0.20 -6.94
CA THR A 38 1.67 1.09 -6.65
C THR A 38 0.39 0.85 -5.87
N ALA A 39 0.23 1.55 -4.75
CA ALA A 39 -1.06 1.64 -4.07
C ALA A 39 -1.88 2.79 -4.64
N ARG A 40 -3.20 2.61 -4.69
CA ARG A 40 -4.15 3.70 -4.99
C ARG A 40 -4.91 4.04 -3.73
N ILE A 41 -4.66 5.24 -3.20
CA ILE A 41 -5.33 5.74 -1.99
C ILE A 41 -6.56 6.53 -2.38
N ALA A 42 -7.68 6.19 -1.76
CA ALA A 42 -8.93 6.92 -1.80
C ALA A 42 -9.14 7.67 -0.47
N THR A 43 -9.53 8.93 -0.57
CA THR A 43 -9.90 9.81 0.55
C THR A 43 -11.28 10.38 0.33
N ASP A 44 -11.89 10.94 1.36
CA ASP A 44 -13.17 11.64 1.24
C ASP A 44 -13.17 12.72 0.15
N GLY A 45 -14.35 13.02 -0.40
CA GLY A 45 -14.58 13.96 -1.49
C GLY A 45 -14.06 13.49 -2.85
N PRO A 46 -14.57 12.40 -3.39
CA PRO A 46 -14.01 11.32 -4.22
C PRO A 46 -12.67 11.67 -4.85
N SER A 47 -11.59 11.34 -4.15
CA SER A 47 -10.23 11.57 -4.62
C SER A 47 -9.43 10.29 -4.54
N VAL A 48 -8.85 9.89 -5.65
CA VAL A 48 -7.96 8.73 -5.75
C VAL A 48 -6.61 9.16 -6.32
N ARG A 49 -5.52 8.61 -5.77
CA ARG A 49 -4.18 8.85 -6.30
C ARG A 49 -3.27 7.63 -6.16
N PRO A 50 -2.37 7.40 -7.14
CA PRO A 50 -1.31 6.42 -7.02
C PRO A 50 -0.22 6.94 -6.08
N VAL A 51 0.34 6.03 -5.27
CA VAL A 51 1.44 6.34 -4.35
C VAL A 51 2.39 5.15 -4.25
N TRP A 52 3.66 5.41 -3.99
CA TRP A 52 4.60 4.41 -3.52
C TRP A 52 4.42 4.20 -2.02
N PHE A 53 4.54 2.97 -1.56
CA PHE A 53 4.35 2.61 -0.15
C PHE A 53 5.41 1.62 0.34
N LEU A 54 5.55 1.53 1.65
CA LEU A 54 6.12 0.37 2.32
C LEU A 54 5.03 -0.40 3.04
N TRP A 55 5.19 -1.71 3.12
CA TRP A 55 4.43 -2.58 3.99
C TRP A 55 5.38 -3.10 5.07
N GLU A 56 5.24 -2.60 6.28
CA GLU A 56 6.04 -2.96 7.45
C GLU A 56 5.16 -2.89 8.70
N GLU A 57 5.42 -3.77 9.68
CA GLU A 57 4.69 -3.77 10.96
C GLU A 57 3.16 -3.87 10.77
N SER A 58 2.72 -4.65 9.80
CA SER A 58 1.30 -4.79 9.42
C SER A 58 0.61 -3.44 9.09
N ALA A 59 1.36 -2.49 8.59
CA ALA A 59 0.89 -1.16 8.21
C ALA A 59 1.42 -0.73 6.83
N PHE A 60 0.62 0.08 6.14
CA PHE A 60 1.05 0.81 4.95
C PHE A 60 1.67 2.14 5.37
N TRP A 61 2.85 2.43 4.82
CA TRP A 61 3.58 3.66 5.06
C TRP A 61 3.75 4.41 3.76
N VAL A 62 3.18 5.62 3.68
CA VAL A 62 3.20 6.47 2.50
C VAL A 62 3.83 7.82 2.86
N LEU A 63 4.80 8.25 2.07
CA LEU A 63 5.43 9.54 2.27
C LEU A 63 4.48 10.67 1.81
N THR A 64 4.27 11.66 2.66
CA THR A 64 3.47 12.83 2.34
C THR A 64 3.99 14.07 3.10
N GLY A 65 3.32 15.20 2.96
CA GLY A 65 3.65 16.43 3.66
C GLY A 65 2.73 17.58 3.27
N PRO A 66 2.87 18.77 3.90
CA PRO A 66 2.00 19.93 3.69
C PRO A 66 1.88 20.39 2.23
N TRP A 67 2.85 20.03 1.38
CA TRP A 67 2.81 20.35 -0.06
C TRP A 67 1.88 19.43 -0.87
N THR A 68 1.23 18.44 -0.25
CA THR A 68 0.36 17.48 -0.94
C THR A 68 -1.10 17.67 -0.54
N LYS A 69 -2.00 17.49 -1.51
CA LYS A 69 -3.43 17.42 -1.21
C LYS A 69 -3.79 16.22 -0.30
N LEU A 70 -3.01 15.14 -0.35
CA LEU A 70 -3.22 13.96 0.50
C LEU A 70 -3.06 14.31 1.97
N PHE A 71 -2.01 15.05 2.33
CA PHE A 71 -1.78 15.51 3.70
C PHE A 71 -2.99 16.30 4.24
N HIS A 72 -3.46 17.28 3.50
CA HIS A 72 -4.58 18.12 3.93
C HIS A 72 -5.89 17.34 4.06
N ARG A 73 -6.13 16.40 3.13
CA ARG A 73 -7.34 15.56 3.19
C ARG A 73 -7.33 14.64 4.40
N VAL A 74 -6.21 13.97 4.65
CA VAL A 74 -6.06 13.06 5.80
C VAL A 74 -6.04 13.82 7.12
N SER A 75 -5.54 15.05 7.13
CA SER A 75 -5.62 15.93 8.32
C SER A 75 -7.09 16.33 8.62
N ALA A 76 -7.91 16.51 7.60
CA ALA A 76 -9.33 16.85 7.76
C ALA A 76 -10.19 15.63 8.08
N ASP A 77 -10.00 14.53 7.34
CA ASP A 77 -10.62 13.23 7.60
C ASP A 77 -9.59 12.10 7.39
N PRO A 78 -9.18 11.45 8.46
CA PRO A 78 -8.20 10.37 8.40
C PRO A 78 -8.75 9.03 7.90
N GLN A 79 -10.04 8.91 7.61
CA GLN A 79 -10.62 7.70 7.04
C GLN A 79 -10.17 7.54 5.59
N ILE A 80 -9.47 6.44 5.30
CA ILE A 80 -8.98 6.15 3.96
C ILE A 80 -9.24 4.70 3.57
N ALA A 81 -9.27 4.49 2.28
CA ALA A 81 -9.14 3.16 1.69
C ALA A 81 -7.95 3.16 0.73
N LEU A 82 -7.33 2.01 0.56
CA LEU A 82 -6.34 1.83 -0.50
C LEU A 82 -6.48 0.45 -1.14
N VAL A 83 -6.06 0.37 -2.39
CA VAL A 83 -5.90 -0.89 -3.11
C VAL A 83 -4.50 -1.00 -3.67
N VAL A 84 -3.93 -2.20 -3.54
CA VAL A 84 -2.72 -2.63 -4.24
C VAL A 84 -3.11 -3.78 -5.14
N ASP A 85 -2.84 -3.67 -6.42
CA ASP A 85 -3.23 -4.69 -7.39
C ASP A 85 -2.13 -4.98 -8.39
N VAL A 86 -2.18 -6.15 -8.99
CA VAL A 86 -1.47 -6.56 -10.18
C VAL A 86 -2.46 -7.16 -11.16
N CYS A 87 -2.31 -6.80 -12.42
CA CYS A 87 -3.06 -7.40 -13.52
C CYS A 87 -2.09 -7.61 -14.68
N ASP A 88 -1.65 -8.84 -14.87
CA ASP A 88 -0.81 -9.25 -15.99
C ASP A 88 -1.63 -10.10 -16.94
N ILE A 89 -2.03 -9.50 -18.06
CA ILE A 89 -2.86 -10.15 -19.08
C ILE A 89 -2.11 -11.29 -19.76
N ALA A 90 -0.78 -11.19 -19.87
CA ALA A 90 0.03 -12.20 -20.55
C ALA A 90 0.07 -13.53 -19.78
N THR A 91 0.11 -13.46 -18.46
CA THR A 91 0.12 -14.64 -17.58
C THR A 91 -1.24 -14.97 -16.98
N GLY A 92 -2.21 -14.06 -17.08
CA GLY A 92 -3.50 -14.16 -16.41
C GLY A 92 -3.42 -13.95 -14.88
N LEU A 93 -2.29 -13.43 -14.36
CA LEU A 93 -2.14 -13.13 -12.94
C LEU A 93 -2.94 -11.88 -12.58
N VAL A 94 -3.94 -12.05 -11.72
CA VAL A 94 -4.76 -10.93 -11.22
C VAL A 94 -4.95 -11.08 -9.72
N ARG A 95 -4.31 -10.22 -8.94
CA ARG A 95 -4.40 -10.20 -7.48
C ARG A 95 -4.60 -8.80 -6.97
N GLN A 96 -5.32 -8.67 -5.89
CA GLN A 96 -5.50 -7.39 -5.22
C GLN A 96 -5.60 -7.55 -3.70
N VAL A 97 -5.12 -6.52 -3.00
CA VAL A 97 -5.30 -6.32 -1.56
C VAL A 97 -6.00 -4.97 -1.37
N ILE A 98 -7.09 -4.97 -0.63
CA ILE A 98 -7.85 -3.76 -0.28
C ILE A 98 -7.75 -3.57 1.22
N ALA A 99 -7.31 -2.38 1.64
CA ALA A 99 -7.21 -1.99 3.03
C ALA A 99 -8.11 -0.78 3.32
N ARG A 100 -8.72 -0.77 4.50
CA ARG A 100 -9.49 0.37 5.02
C ARG A 100 -9.11 0.62 6.47
N GLY A 101 -9.16 1.86 6.86
CA GLY A 101 -8.92 2.23 8.24
C GLY A 101 -8.65 3.72 8.40
N ARG A 102 -8.20 4.04 9.60
CA ARG A 102 -7.87 5.39 10.02
C ARG A 102 -6.36 5.60 9.87
N ALA A 103 -5.96 6.56 9.05
CA ALA A 103 -4.57 6.92 8.86
C ALA A 103 -4.07 7.84 9.98
N GLU A 104 -2.79 7.74 10.27
CA GLU A 104 -2.07 8.61 11.20
C GLU A 104 -0.95 9.35 10.46
N LEU A 105 -0.72 10.60 10.81
CA LEU A 105 0.45 11.34 10.34
C LEU A 105 1.52 11.26 11.43
N VAL A 106 2.64 10.62 11.12
CA VAL A 106 3.74 10.40 12.07
C VAL A 106 5.05 10.98 11.53
N PRO A 107 6.00 11.33 12.42
CA PRO A 107 7.27 11.92 11.99
C PRO A 107 7.99 11.06 10.95
N PHE A 108 8.66 11.72 10.02
CA PHE A 108 9.51 11.06 9.05
C PHE A 108 10.75 10.44 9.75
N ASP A 109 11.18 9.29 9.27
CA ASP A 109 12.47 8.70 9.63
C ASP A 109 13.24 8.31 8.36
N VAL A 110 14.53 8.65 8.35
CA VAL A 110 15.44 8.40 7.22
C VAL A 110 15.60 6.90 6.93
N PRO A 111 15.79 6.02 7.91
CA PRO A 111 15.91 4.59 7.67
C PRO A 111 14.73 3.99 6.89
N ARG A 112 13.49 4.33 7.26
CA ARG A 112 12.29 3.85 6.54
C ARG A 112 12.20 4.48 5.15
N GLY A 113 12.57 5.76 5.02
CA GLY A 113 12.65 6.45 3.73
C GLY A 113 13.61 5.74 2.78
N ARG A 114 14.79 5.36 3.26
CA ARG A 114 15.78 4.61 2.50
C ARG A 114 15.26 3.24 2.06
N ARG A 115 14.66 2.45 2.95
CA ARG A 115 14.08 1.15 2.60
C ARG A 115 13.03 1.26 1.50
N LYS A 116 12.17 2.29 1.59
CA LYS A 116 11.18 2.58 0.54
C LYS A 116 11.86 2.88 -0.80
N LEU A 117 12.87 3.74 -0.82
CA LEU A 117 13.55 4.10 -2.06
C LEU A 117 14.32 2.93 -2.66
N VAL A 118 15.01 2.12 -1.85
CA VAL A 118 15.67 0.89 -2.30
C VAL A 118 14.68 -0.05 -2.98
N ARG A 119 13.48 -0.19 -2.44
CA ARG A 119 12.43 -1.04 -3.02
C ARG A 119 12.07 -0.64 -4.46
N TYR A 120 11.94 0.66 -4.73
CA TYR A 120 11.47 1.16 -6.03
C TYR A 120 12.58 1.51 -7.00
N LEU A 121 13.75 1.90 -6.50
CA LEU A 121 14.86 2.41 -7.30
C LEU A 121 16.06 1.46 -7.37
N GLY A 122 16.05 0.41 -6.55
CA GLY A 122 17.16 -0.53 -6.43
C GLY A 122 18.20 -0.09 -5.41
N THR A 123 19.20 -0.94 -5.18
CA THR A 123 20.23 -0.76 -4.14
C THR A 123 21.36 0.18 -4.53
N ASP A 124 21.53 0.45 -5.82
CA ASP A 124 22.58 1.36 -6.31
C ASP A 124 22.11 2.82 -6.23
N GLU A 125 22.38 3.45 -5.09
CA GLU A 125 21.97 4.82 -4.80
C GLU A 125 22.64 5.86 -5.73
N SER A 126 23.77 5.54 -6.34
CA SER A 126 24.47 6.43 -7.27
C SER A 126 23.65 6.68 -8.56
N ARG A 127 22.71 5.78 -8.88
CA ARG A 127 21.83 5.85 -10.05
C ARG A 127 20.48 6.50 -9.76
N TRP A 128 20.23 6.90 -8.52
CA TRP A 128 18.96 7.51 -8.17
C TRP A 128 18.89 8.96 -8.66
N ASP A 129 17.71 9.37 -9.09
CA ASP A 129 17.43 10.77 -9.36
C ASP A 129 17.69 11.62 -8.11
N SER A 130 18.34 12.77 -8.26
CA SER A 130 18.72 13.66 -7.17
C SER A 130 17.55 14.10 -6.28
N ARG A 131 16.33 14.10 -6.81
CA ARG A 131 15.11 14.37 -6.04
C ARG A 131 14.88 13.39 -4.90
N PHE A 132 15.38 12.14 -5.04
CA PHE A 132 15.24 11.10 -4.04
C PHE A 132 16.43 11.03 -3.09
N VAL A 133 17.64 11.33 -3.55
CA VAL A 133 18.87 11.26 -2.74
C VAL A 133 18.80 12.14 -1.50
N ARG A 134 18.15 13.29 -1.57
CA ARG A 134 17.95 14.20 -0.43
C ARG A 134 17.24 13.54 0.76
N TYR A 135 16.37 12.52 0.55
CA TYR A 135 15.67 11.81 1.61
C TYR A 135 16.55 10.83 2.39
N LEU A 136 17.84 10.72 2.03
CA LEU A 136 18.80 9.86 2.71
C LEU A 136 19.61 10.58 3.80
N HIS A 137 19.69 11.90 3.76
CA HIS A 137 20.67 12.65 4.53
C HIS A 137 20.04 13.47 5.64
N ASP A 138 18.93 14.05 5.40
CA ASP A 138 18.27 14.91 6.33
C ASP A 138 16.80 14.66 6.34
N ASP A 139 16.20 15.27 7.33
CA ASP A 139 14.92 15.81 7.17
C ASP A 139 14.85 16.51 5.79
N PRO A 140 14.18 15.93 4.83
CA PRO A 140 13.76 16.67 3.65
C PRO A 140 12.91 17.86 4.08
N ASP A 141 13.02 18.28 5.32
CA ASP A 141 11.96 18.75 6.11
C ASP A 141 12.05 20.03 6.76
N GLN A 142 12.77 20.77 6.34
CA GLN A 142 12.31 22.15 6.29
C GLN A 142 10.96 22.28 5.53
N ARG A 143 10.42 21.16 5.05
CA ARG A 143 9.12 21.07 4.35
C ARG A 143 8.04 20.32 5.13
N GLY A 144 8.34 19.78 6.31
CA GLY A 144 7.39 19.01 7.11
C GLY A 144 7.00 17.66 6.51
N THR A 145 7.96 16.90 5.96
CA THR A 145 7.73 15.55 5.48
C THR A 145 7.29 14.65 6.63
N VAL A 146 6.26 13.87 6.40
CA VAL A 146 5.73 12.92 7.37
C VAL A 146 5.41 11.60 6.69
N TRP A 147 5.28 10.56 7.49
CA TRP A 147 4.65 9.33 7.09
C TRP A 147 3.15 9.40 7.33
N LEU A 148 2.38 9.03 6.32
CA LEU A 148 1.02 8.56 6.50
C LEU A 148 1.11 7.07 6.80
N ARG A 149 0.73 6.68 8.02
CA ARG A 149 0.66 5.29 8.46
C ARG A 149 -0.79 4.83 8.46
N LEU A 150 -1.08 3.75 7.77
CA LEU A 150 -2.37 3.07 7.84
C LEU A 150 -2.18 1.67 8.42
N THR A 151 -2.58 1.46 9.66
CA THR A 151 -2.81 0.11 10.21
C THR A 151 -4.25 -0.27 9.85
N PRO A 152 -4.47 -1.25 8.96
CA PRO A 152 -5.81 -1.55 8.49
C PRO A 152 -6.72 -2.06 9.61
N SER A 153 -7.91 -1.49 9.74
CA SER A 153 -9.01 -2.09 10.50
C SER A 153 -9.71 -3.19 9.71
N SER A 154 -9.59 -3.15 8.38
CA SER A 154 -10.07 -4.18 7.46
C SER A 154 -9.06 -4.36 6.34
N LEU A 155 -8.66 -5.61 6.10
CA LEU A 155 -7.77 -6.01 5.02
C LEU A 155 -8.40 -7.19 4.28
N THR A 156 -8.63 -7.06 2.98
CA THR A 156 -9.17 -8.14 2.14
C THR A 156 -8.23 -8.44 0.98
N ALA A 157 -8.09 -9.70 0.65
CA ALA A 157 -7.27 -10.16 -0.47
C ALA A 157 -8.11 -10.99 -1.46
N HIS A 158 -7.87 -10.78 -2.74
CA HIS A 158 -8.55 -11.49 -3.82
C HIS A 158 -7.53 -12.01 -4.82
N ASP A 159 -7.61 -13.30 -5.12
CA ASP A 159 -6.93 -13.92 -6.25
C ASP A 159 -7.98 -14.17 -7.35
N LEU A 160 -7.92 -13.35 -8.38
CA LEU A 160 -8.82 -13.38 -9.54
C LEU A 160 -8.11 -13.94 -10.77
N SER A 161 -6.94 -14.56 -10.59
CA SER A 161 -6.12 -15.09 -11.67
C SER A 161 -6.87 -16.13 -12.50
N TYR A 162 -6.58 -16.16 -13.79
CA TYR A 162 -7.20 -17.04 -14.79
C TYR A 162 -6.15 -17.64 -15.73
N ALA A 163 -6.50 -18.72 -16.43
CA ALA A 163 -5.63 -19.26 -17.47
C ALA A 163 -5.61 -18.27 -18.67
N ALA A 164 -4.45 -17.72 -18.99
CA ALA A 164 -4.32 -16.86 -20.16
C ALA A 164 -4.67 -17.64 -21.44
N THR A 165 -5.48 -17.03 -22.29
CA THR A 165 -5.75 -17.56 -23.64
C THR A 165 -4.54 -17.26 -24.52
N ARG A 166 -3.92 -18.30 -25.09
CA ARG A 166 -2.84 -18.18 -26.07
C ARG A 166 -3.40 -17.81 -27.44
#